data_aad6e4df425d861ce3c90f1bcf366e2f
#
_entry.id   aad6e4df425d861ce3c90f1bcf366e2f
#
_cell.length_a   1.000
_cell.length_b   1.000
_cell.length_c   1.000
_cell.angle_alpha   90.00
_cell.angle_beta   90.00
_cell.angle_gamma   90.00
#
_symmetry.space_group_name_H-M   'P 1'
#
loop_
_entity.id
_entity.type
_entity.pdbx_description
1 polymer ?
#
loop_
_entity_poly.entity_id
_entity_poly.type
_entity_poly.pdbx_seq_one_letter_code
_entity_poly.pdbx_strand_id
1 'polypeptide(L)'
;MGVSYQLCDKTAKLVDSRNTLSESMEESEDLKYLYNSDKAVHELIDMAKQLEGMPRHASTHAAGVVISAVPISDIVPLQRNDDTVVTQYTMGILESLGLLKMDFLGLRNLTVIRDCQNQIRKTNPDFDISKVPIDDKNVFNMLSKGDTTGVFQFESDGMRQKLIELRPEKLEDLIAVLSLYRPGPMKSIPIYAANKRNPDKIVYKHEILRDILSETYGCIVYQEQVMEICRKMAGYSYGRADIVRRAMAKKKHDVMLQERENFVSGSIKNGVSEKIANEIFDEMVSFASYAFNKSHAAAYSYLAYQTAYLKCYYFKEYMSSLMSSVMSTTSKLLEYISECRQNGVCLLYTSPSPRDCS
;
A
#
# COMPACT_ATOMS: atom_id res chain seq x y z
N MET A 1 37.06 -5.02 -11.35
CA MET A 1 37.07 -4.01 -12.44
C MET A 1 37.87 -2.76 -12.06
N GLY A 2 38.16 -2.45 -10.78
CA GLY A 2 38.96 -1.29 -10.37
C GLY A 2 38.26 0.07 -10.56
N VAL A 3 36.97 0.10 -10.82
CA VAL A 3 36.20 1.33 -10.96
C VAL A 3 36.03 2.00 -9.59
N SER A 4 36.23 3.33 -9.51
CA SER A 4 36.11 4.04 -8.24
C SER A 4 34.69 4.02 -7.70
N TYR A 5 34.55 4.00 -6.35
CA TYR A 5 33.23 4.01 -5.71
C TYR A 5 32.38 5.24 -6.15
N GLN A 6 33.02 6.40 -6.26
CA GLN A 6 32.33 7.64 -6.69
C GLN A 6 31.73 7.51 -8.08
N LEU A 7 32.45 6.91 -9.03
CA LEU A 7 31.97 6.69 -10.40
C LEU A 7 30.83 5.65 -10.42
N CYS A 8 30.97 4.55 -9.65
CA CYS A 8 29.91 3.56 -9.51
C CYS A 8 28.62 4.18 -8.92
N ASP A 9 28.74 4.95 -7.84
CA ASP A 9 27.60 5.61 -7.20
C ASP A 9 26.92 6.63 -8.13
N LYS A 10 27.72 7.43 -8.85
CA LYS A 10 27.20 8.36 -9.86
C LYS A 10 26.42 7.61 -10.95
N THR A 11 26.98 6.53 -11.49
CA THR A 11 26.34 5.73 -12.54
C THR A 11 25.06 5.05 -12.02
N ALA A 12 25.12 4.48 -10.82
CA ALA A 12 23.96 3.82 -10.21
C ALA A 12 22.78 4.76 -9.96
N LYS A 13 23.03 6.03 -9.63
CA LYS A 13 21.98 7.05 -9.44
C LYS A 13 21.24 7.44 -10.71
N LEU A 14 21.80 7.18 -11.88
CA LEU A 14 21.19 7.43 -13.18
C LEU A 14 20.32 6.27 -13.66
N VAL A 15 20.40 5.11 -12.99
CA VAL A 15 19.59 3.92 -13.30
C VAL A 15 18.28 3.98 -12.50
N ASP A 16 17.14 3.89 -13.17
CA ASP A 16 15.85 3.73 -12.48
C ASP A 16 15.72 2.27 -12.00
N SER A 17 15.63 2.08 -10.70
CA SER A 17 15.51 0.74 -10.07
C SER A 17 14.25 -0.04 -10.44
N ARG A 18 13.30 0.60 -11.14
CA ARG A 18 12.04 -0.02 -11.63
C ARG A 18 12.19 -0.60 -13.03
N ASN A 19 13.22 -0.19 -13.77
CA ASN A 19 13.49 -0.55 -15.15
C ASN A 19 14.67 -1.50 -15.21
N THR A 20 14.77 -2.25 -16.30
CA THR A 20 16.00 -2.93 -16.65
C THR A 20 17.10 -1.93 -17.00
N LEU A 21 18.36 -2.37 -17.00
CA LEU A 21 19.48 -1.52 -17.44
C LEU A 21 19.31 -1.06 -18.89
N SER A 22 18.75 -1.91 -19.74
CA SER A 22 18.49 -1.55 -21.15
C SER A 22 17.40 -0.46 -21.25
N GLU A 23 16.29 -0.59 -20.53
CA GLU A 23 15.25 0.42 -20.48
C GLU A 23 15.77 1.74 -19.87
N SER A 24 16.53 1.67 -18.78
CA SER A 24 17.17 2.85 -18.18
C SER A 24 18.14 3.53 -19.13
N MET A 25 18.85 2.77 -19.96
CA MET A 25 19.71 3.30 -21.01
C MET A 25 18.92 3.99 -22.13
N GLU A 26 17.69 3.54 -22.42
CA GLU A 26 16.83 4.17 -23.43
C GLU A 26 16.20 5.48 -22.92
N GLU A 27 15.88 5.56 -21.66
CA GLU A 27 15.17 6.69 -21.04
C GLU A 27 16.10 7.81 -20.55
N SER A 28 17.32 7.48 -20.10
CA SER A 28 18.26 8.44 -19.50
C SER A 28 19.34 8.89 -20.48
N GLU A 29 19.24 10.12 -20.98
CA GLU A 29 20.27 10.72 -21.84
C GLU A 29 21.61 10.89 -21.09
N ASP A 30 21.58 11.19 -19.79
CA ASP A 30 22.77 11.31 -18.95
C ASP A 30 23.50 9.97 -18.82
N LEU A 31 22.76 8.86 -18.66
CA LEU A 31 23.33 7.53 -18.60
C LEU A 31 23.93 7.11 -19.94
N LYS A 32 23.25 7.40 -21.07
CA LYS A 32 23.77 7.20 -22.41
C LYS A 32 25.06 7.98 -22.65
N TYR A 33 25.05 9.26 -22.26
CA TYR A 33 26.24 10.11 -22.42
C TYR A 33 27.41 9.54 -21.63
N LEU A 34 27.18 9.17 -20.37
CA LEU A 34 28.24 8.61 -19.51
C LEU A 34 28.77 7.27 -20.04
N TYR A 35 27.89 6.39 -20.51
CA TYR A 35 28.22 5.14 -21.14
C TYR A 35 29.09 5.31 -22.39
N ASN A 36 28.80 6.29 -23.23
CA ASN A 36 29.54 6.53 -24.46
C ASN A 36 30.84 7.31 -24.25
N SER A 37 30.94 8.13 -23.19
CA SER A 37 32.08 9.01 -22.95
C SER A 37 33.15 8.44 -22.02
N ASP A 38 32.80 7.46 -21.17
CA ASP A 38 33.71 6.89 -20.18
C ASP A 38 33.83 5.36 -20.36
N LYS A 39 35.03 4.92 -20.75
CA LYS A 39 35.30 3.48 -20.99
C LYS A 39 35.06 2.61 -19.75
N ALA A 40 35.36 3.12 -18.54
CA ALA A 40 35.14 2.36 -17.31
C ALA A 40 33.65 2.18 -17.01
N VAL A 41 32.83 3.19 -17.33
CA VAL A 41 31.37 3.08 -17.22
C VAL A 41 30.80 2.16 -18.29
N HIS A 42 31.32 2.20 -19.51
CA HIS A 42 30.94 1.28 -20.58
C HIS A 42 31.13 -0.18 -20.12
N GLU A 43 32.35 -0.53 -19.72
CA GLU A 43 32.66 -1.88 -19.23
C GLU A 43 31.83 -2.27 -17.99
N LEU A 44 31.57 -1.32 -17.09
CA LEU A 44 30.74 -1.52 -15.89
C LEU A 44 29.30 -1.88 -16.26
N ILE A 45 28.68 -1.12 -17.14
CA ILE A 45 27.28 -1.32 -17.59
C ILE A 45 27.16 -2.63 -18.37
N ASP A 46 28.09 -2.95 -19.26
CA ASP A 46 28.06 -4.20 -20.02
C ASP A 46 28.20 -5.44 -19.13
N MET A 47 29.05 -5.37 -18.11
CA MET A 47 29.17 -6.42 -17.12
C MET A 47 27.91 -6.51 -16.23
N ALA A 48 27.35 -5.37 -15.84
CA ALA A 48 26.13 -5.32 -15.05
C ALA A 48 24.93 -5.91 -15.80
N LYS A 49 24.81 -5.67 -17.12
CA LYS A 49 23.78 -6.31 -17.97
C LYS A 49 23.86 -7.84 -17.97
N GLN A 50 25.09 -8.40 -17.93
CA GLN A 50 25.27 -9.86 -17.87
C GLN A 50 24.85 -10.45 -16.51
N LEU A 51 24.92 -9.65 -15.43
CA LEU A 51 24.55 -10.05 -14.08
C LEU A 51 23.10 -9.69 -13.72
N GLU A 52 22.45 -8.89 -14.54
CA GLU A 52 21.08 -8.44 -14.30
C GLU A 52 20.12 -9.64 -14.21
N GLY A 53 19.26 -9.64 -13.19
CA GLY A 53 18.31 -10.71 -12.93
C GLY A 53 18.89 -11.95 -12.23
N MET A 54 20.20 -12.01 -11.99
CA MET A 54 20.79 -13.11 -11.23
C MET A 54 20.47 -12.98 -9.73
N PRO A 55 20.12 -14.09 -9.05
CA PRO A 55 19.96 -14.09 -7.60
C PRO A 55 21.27 -13.68 -6.90
N ARG A 56 21.21 -12.68 -6.05
CA ARG A 56 22.40 -12.19 -5.34
C ARG A 56 22.57 -12.83 -3.96
N HIS A 57 21.49 -12.98 -3.22
CA HIS A 57 21.46 -13.57 -1.89
C HIS A 57 20.05 -14.05 -1.56
N ALA A 58 19.94 -14.98 -0.63
CA ALA A 58 18.68 -15.37 -0.03
C ALA A 58 18.43 -14.49 1.22
N SER A 59 17.21 -14.00 1.38
CA SER A 59 16.76 -13.32 2.58
C SER A 59 15.73 -14.15 3.32
N THR A 60 15.58 -13.89 4.63
CA THR A 60 14.54 -14.53 5.44
C THR A 60 13.24 -13.74 5.31
N HIS A 61 12.12 -14.42 5.04
CA HIS A 61 10.81 -13.78 5.04
C HIS A 61 10.42 -13.36 6.46
N ALA A 62 9.91 -12.15 6.61
CA ALA A 62 9.64 -11.58 7.94
C ALA A 62 8.57 -12.34 8.76
N ALA A 63 7.61 -12.99 8.08
CA ALA A 63 6.45 -13.61 8.73
C ALA A 63 6.03 -14.97 8.13
N GLY A 64 6.65 -15.37 7.01
CA GLY A 64 6.29 -16.61 6.30
C GLY A 64 6.94 -17.83 6.91
N VAL A 65 6.13 -18.84 7.20
CA VAL A 65 6.55 -20.14 7.70
C VAL A 65 6.07 -21.22 6.74
N VAL A 66 6.98 -22.09 6.33
CA VAL A 66 6.65 -23.25 5.49
C VAL A 66 6.22 -24.41 6.39
N ILE A 67 5.10 -25.03 6.08
CA ILE A 67 4.52 -26.14 6.84
C ILE A 67 4.51 -27.37 5.96
N SER A 68 4.92 -28.52 6.54
CA SER A 68 4.94 -29.83 5.91
C SER A 68 4.50 -30.92 6.91
N ALA A 69 3.94 -32.02 6.39
CA ALA A 69 3.62 -33.20 7.17
C ALA A 69 4.86 -34.08 7.49
N VAL A 70 5.96 -33.87 6.78
CA VAL A 70 7.24 -34.59 6.95
C VAL A 70 8.36 -33.54 7.13
N PRO A 71 9.56 -33.91 7.58
CA PRO A 71 10.67 -32.99 7.66
C PRO A 71 10.89 -32.27 6.34
N ILE A 72 10.98 -30.93 6.39
CA ILE A 72 11.13 -30.12 5.16
C ILE A 72 12.42 -30.45 4.42
N SER A 73 13.47 -30.87 5.14
CA SER A 73 14.73 -31.36 4.56
C SER A 73 14.59 -32.55 3.62
N ASP A 74 13.52 -33.32 3.75
CA ASP A 74 13.27 -34.49 2.89
C ASP A 74 12.64 -34.10 1.54
N ILE A 75 12.17 -32.85 1.44
CA ILE A 75 11.50 -32.33 0.25
C ILE A 75 12.35 -31.29 -0.47
N VAL A 76 12.99 -30.36 0.30
CA VAL A 76 13.75 -29.24 -0.26
C VAL A 76 15.05 -29.00 0.51
N PRO A 77 16.12 -28.53 -0.16
CA PRO A 77 17.34 -28.16 0.49
C PRO A 77 17.12 -26.95 1.42
N LEU A 78 17.78 -27.01 2.57
CA LEU A 78 17.76 -25.96 3.57
C LEU A 78 19.11 -25.23 3.61
N GLN A 79 19.09 -23.99 4.07
CA GLN A 79 20.30 -23.25 4.41
C GLN A 79 20.10 -22.47 5.70
N ARG A 80 21.20 -22.09 6.34
CA ARG A 80 21.19 -21.20 7.49
C ARG A 80 21.40 -19.77 6.99
N ASN A 81 20.56 -18.88 7.43
CA ASN A 81 20.66 -17.43 7.21
C ASN A 81 20.68 -16.78 8.59
N ASP A 82 21.87 -16.33 9.03
CA ASP A 82 22.16 -15.95 10.42
C ASP A 82 21.74 -17.08 11.37
N ASP A 83 20.83 -16.84 12.29
CA ASP A 83 20.30 -17.81 13.25
C ASP A 83 19.03 -18.53 12.80
N THR A 84 18.56 -18.24 11.58
CA THR A 84 17.31 -18.81 11.06
C THR A 84 17.58 -19.84 9.97
N VAL A 85 16.88 -20.98 10.02
CA VAL A 85 16.89 -21.98 8.94
C VAL A 85 15.82 -21.59 7.92
N VAL A 86 16.21 -21.50 6.64
CA VAL A 86 15.34 -21.15 5.52
C VAL A 86 15.45 -22.17 4.40
N THR A 87 14.42 -22.25 3.55
CA THR A 87 14.45 -23.04 2.32
C THR A 87 15.32 -22.34 1.27
N GLN A 88 16.04 -23.10 0.45
CA GLN A 88 16.81 -22.55 -0.67
C GLN A 88 15.92 -22.21 -1.88
N TYR A 89 14.71 -22.76 -1.94
CA TYR A 89 13.78 -22.52 -3.03
C TYR A 89 12.83 -21.36 -2.75
N THR A 90 12.44 -20.66 -3.82
CA THR A 90 11.49 -19.56 -3.78
C THR A 90 10.06 -20.06 -3.56
N MET A 91 9.17 -19.17 -3.13
CA MET A 91 7.77 -19.46 -2.83
C MET A 91 7.06 -20.21 -3.97
N GLY A 92 7.22 -19.79 -5.23
CA GLY A 92 6.56 -20.44 -6.36
C GLY A 92 6.98 -21.90 -6.56
N ILE A 93 8.25 -22.23 -6.29
CA ILE A 93 8.75 -23.61 -6.35
C ILE A 93 8.19 -24.42 -5.18
N LEU A 94 8.16 -23.85 -3.96
CA LEU A 94 7.59 -24.51 -2.78
C LEU A 94 6.11 -24.85 -2.97
N GLU A 95 5.33 -23.93 -3.54
CA GLU A 95 3.92 -24.18 -3.88
C GLU A 95 3.77 -25.29 -4.94
N SER A 96 4.62 -25.32 -5.96
CA SER A 96 4.59 -26.38 -6.98
C SER A 96 4.95 -27.76 -6.44
N LEU A 97 5.73 -27.82 -5.35
CA LEU A 97 6.05 -29.05 -4.62
C LEU A 97 4.97 -29.43 -3.58
N GLY A 98 3.88 -28.67 -3.49
CA GLY A 98 2.78 -28.95 -2.58
C GLY A 98 3.03 -28.52 -1.14
N LEU A 99 4.06 -27.70 -0.88
CA LEU A 99 4.32 -27.15 0.45
C LEU A 99 3.42 -25.95 0.71
N LEU A 100 2.90 -25.85 1.93
CA LEU A 100 2.06 -24.74 2.39
C LEU A 100 2.93 -23.68 3.06
N LYS A 101 2.86 -22.44 2.56
CA LYS A 101 3.40 -21.25 3.24
C LYS A 101 2.29 -20.53 4.00
N MET A 102 2.47 -20.35 5.28
CA MET A 102 1.59 -19.52 6.11
C MET A 102 2.31 -18.25 6.54
N ASP A 103 1.64 -17.10 6.40
CA ASP A 103 2.15 -15.81 6.82
C ASP A 103 1.51 -15.41 8.14
N PHE A 104 2.34 -15.32 9.20
CA PHE A 104 1.90 -14.90 10.55
C PHE A 104 2.15 -13.39 10.69
N LEU A 105 1.21 -12.59 10.17
CA LEU A 105 1.30 -11.14 10.18
C LEU A 105 0.60 -10.58 11.42
N GLY A 106 1.36 -9.86 12.25
CA GLY A 106 0.85 -9.12 13.39
C GLY A 106 0.86 -7.61 13.13
N LEU A 107 -0.02 -6.88 13.82
CA LEU A 107 -0.04 -5.42 13.81
C LEU A 107 0.23 -4.90 15.22
N ARG A 108 1.40 -4.27 15.42
CA ARG A 108 1.75 -3.60 16.69
C ARG A 108 0.69 -2.60 17.13
N ASN A 109 0.05 -1.92 16.18
CA ASN A 109 -0.98 -0.92 16.46
C ASN A 109 -2.20 -1.50 17.18
N LEU A 110 -2.53 -2.79 17.01
CA LEU A 110 -3.58 -3.44 17.78
C LEU A 110 -3.22 -3.51 19.27
N THR A 111 -1.95 -3.76 19.60
CA THR A 111 -1.44 -3.70 20.98
C THR A 111 -1.52 -2.28 21.51
N VAL A 112 -1.11 -1.27 20.73
CA VAL A 112 -1.22 0.15 21.11
C VAL A 112 -2.66 0.54 21.42
N ILE A 113 -3.62 0.16 20.56
CA ILE A 113 -5.05 0.42 20.75
C ILE A 113 -5.55 -0.25 22.03
N ARG A 114 -5.23 -1.53 22.24
CA ARG A 114 -5.60 -2.28 23.45
C ARG A 114 -5.05 -1.61 24.72
N ASP A 115 -3.78 -1.26 24.73
CA ASP A 115 -3.13 -0.70 25.91
C ASP A 115 -3.62 0.72 26.20
N CYS A 116 -3.91 1.51 25.17
CA CYS A 116 -4.57 2.79 25.29
C CYS A 116 -5.99 2.64 25.88
N GLN A 117 -6.79 1.72 25.35
CA GLN A 117 -8.12 1.41 25.89
C GLN A 117 -8.07 1.00 27.35
N ASN A 118 -7.08 0.20 27.75
CA ASN A 118 -6.89 -0.21 29.14
C ASN A 118 -6.53 0.97 30.05
N GLN A 119 -5.78 1.96 29.55
CA GLN A 119 -5.51 3.18 30.28
C GLN A 119 -6.78 4.05 30.43
N ILE A 120 -7.54 4.22 29.36
CA ILE A 120 -8.80 4.98 29.38
C ILE A 120 -9.80 4.36 30.36
N ARG A 121 -9.91 3.04 30.40
CA ARG A 121 -10.83 2.33 31.31
C ARG A 121 -10.56 2.51 32.80
N LYS A 122 -9.40 3.03 33.18
CA LYS A 122 -9.14 3.42 34.58
C LYS A 122 -10.01 4.62 35.03
N THR A 123 -10.40 5.49 34.10
CA THR A 123 -11.22 6.68 34.36
C THR A 123 -12.60 6.56 33.72
N ASN A 124 -12.76 5.80 32.65
CA ASN A 124 -14.00 5.53 31.94
C ASN A 124 -14.15 4.00 31.71
N PRO A 125 -14.64 3.24 32.70
CA PRO A 125 -14.67 1.76 32.64
C PRO A 125 -15.45 1.19 31.46
N ASP A 126 -16.47 1.88 30.96
CA ASP A 126 -17.34 1.42 29.88
C ASP A 126 -16.80 1.75 28.48
N PHE A 127 -15.62 2.40 28.38
CA PHE A 127 -15.05 2.75 27.10
C PHE A 127 -14.73 1.50 26.26
N ASP A 128 -15.21 1.52 25.03
CA ASP A 128 -14.98 0.47 24.04
C ASP A 128 -14.70 1.09 22.67
N ILE A 129 -13.48 0.96 22.18
CA ILE A 129 -13.04 1.51 20.89
C ILE A 129 -13.82 0.94 19.70
N SER A 130 -14.42 -0.23 19.82
CA SER A 130 -15.25 -0.83 18.77
C SER A 130 -16.62 -0.14 18.60
N LYS A 131 -17.03 0.65 19.58
CA LYS A 131 -18.33 1.33 19.64
C LYS A 131 -18.24 2.84 19.33
N VAL A 132 -17.05 3.35 19.07
CA VAL A 132 -16.89 4.77 18.72
C VAL A 132 -17.56 5.07 17.37
N PRO A 133 -18.16 6.26 17.20
CA PRO A 133 -18.76 6.67 15.93
C PRO A 133 -17.67 6.77 14.86
N ILE A 134 -17.95 6.26 13.65
CA ILE A 134 -17.02 6.25 12.51
C ILE A 134 -17.15 7.48 11.60
N ASP A 135 -17.97 8.43 11.98
CA ASP A 135 -18.32 9.63 11.25
C ASP A 135 -18.06 10.94 12.05
N ASP A 136 -17.17 10.85 13.06
CA ASP A 136 -16.89 11.98 13.94
C ASP A 136 -16.16 13.11 13.19
N LYS A 137 -16.79 14.29 13.18
CA LYS A 137 -16.30 15.48 12.45
C LYS A 137 -14.97 16.02 12.97
N ASN A 138 -14.68 15.90 14.27
CA ASN A 138 -13.43 16.40 14.84
C ASN A 138 -12.26 15.53 14.39
N VAL A 139 -12.46 14.19 14.33
CA VAL A 139 -11.47 13.25 13.81
C VAL A 139 -11.16 13.54 12.35
N PHE A 140 -12.18 13.68 11.49
CA PHE A 140 -11.95 14.02 10.08
C PHE A 140 -11.34 15.39 9.88
N ASN A 141 -11.69 16.38 10.71
CA ASN A 141 -11.08 17.71 10.67
C ASN A 141 -9.59 17.67 11.05
N MET A 142 -9.22 16.89 12.07
CA MET A 142 -7.82 16.64 12.44
C MET A 142 -7.04 15.98 11.28
N LEU A 143 -7.60 14.93 10.68
CA LEU A 143 -7.00 14.25 9.52
C LEU A 143 -6.84 15.17 8.31
N SER A 144 -7.86 16.00 8.02
CA SER A 144 -7.86 16.96 6.91
C SER A 144 -6.85 18.10 7.08
N LYS A 145 -6.42 18.40 8.31
CA LYS A 145 -5.33 19.33 8.60
C LYS A 145 -3.94 18.70 8.51
N GLY A 146 -3.87 17.38 8.30
CA GLY A 146 -2.63 16.64 8.28
C GLY A 146 -2.00 16.42 9.66
N ASP A 147 -2.76 16.58 10.73
CA ASP A 147 -2.31 16.27 12.09
C ASP A 147 -2.40 14.76 12.33
N THR A 148 -1.43 14.03 11.76
CA THR A 148 -1.46 12.57 11.68
C THR A 148 -0.23 11.89 12.27
N THR A 149 0.60 12.59 13.03
CA THR A 149 1.72 11.98 13.75
C THR A 149 1.21 10.87 14.66
N GLY A 150 1.75 9.67 14.48
CA GLY A 150 1.32 8.48 15.20
C GLY A 150 0.03 7.83 14.71
N VAL A 151 -0.68 8.40 13.75
CA VAL A 151 -1.90 7.79 13.18
C VAL A 151 -1.51 6.67 12.23
N PHE A 152 -2.01 5.46 12.48
CA PHE A 152 -1.69 4.28 11.69
C PHE A 152 -1.91 4.52 10.19
N GLN A 153 -0.94 4.13 9.37
CA GLN A 153 -0.90 4.29 7.90
C GLN A 153 -0.89 5.74 7.37
N PHE A 154 -1.19 6.76 8.18
CA PHE A 154 -1.32 8.14 7.73
C PHE A 154 -0.19 9.09 8.19
N GLU A 155 0.83 8.54 8.80
CA GLU A 155 1.90 9.26 9.47
C GLU A 155 2.96 9.87 8.53
N SER A 156 3.17 9.31 7.32
CA SER A 156 4.21 9.80 6.42
C SER A 156 3.87 11.16 5.82
N ASP A 157 4.90 12.00 5.57
CA ASP A 157 4.71 13.35 5.03
C ASP A 157 3.96 13.35 3.69
N GLY A 158 4.26 12.41 2.80
CA GLY A 158 3.55 12.30 1.53
C GLY A 158 2.08 11.93 1.71
N MET A 159 1.75 11.04 2.62
CA MET A 159 0.37 10.68 2.93
C MET A 159 -0.37 11.85 3.58
N ARG A 160 0.30 12.56 4.50
CA ARG A 160 -0.22 13.76 5.16
C ARG A 160 -0.64 14.84 4.15
N GLN A 161 0.21 15.09 3.14
CA GLN A 161 -0.12 16.02 2.06
C GLN A 161 -1.34 15.58 1.26
N LYS A 162 -1.50 14.27 1.03
CA LYS A 162 -2.67 13.74 0.31
C LYS A 162 -3.96 13.82 1.13
N LEU A 163 -3.90 13.68 2.44
CA LEU A 163 -5.05 13.93 3.31
C LEU A 163 -5.47 15.42 3.30
N ILE A 164 -4.51 16.35 3.32
CA ILE A 164 -4.78 17.78 3.21
C ILE A 164 -5.43 18.13 1.86
N GLU A 165 -4.93 17.52 0.77
CA GLU A 165 -5.46 17.72 -0.59
C GLU A 165 -6.87 17.17 -0.73
N LEU A 166 -7.11 15.96 -0.24
CA LEU A 166 -8.37 15.21 -0.38
C LEU A 166 -9.44 15.70 0.58
N ARG A 167 -9.07 16.15 1.78
CA ARG A 167 -9.97 16.58 2.89
C ARG A 167 -11.01 15.51 3.18
N PRO A 168 -10.63 14.39 3.80
CA PRO A 168 -11.56 13.31 4.09
C PRO A 168 -12.67 13.77 5.04
N GLU A 169 -13.89 13.32 4.79
CA GLU A 169 -15.09 13.61 5.59
C GLU A 169 -15.82 12.34 6.03
N LYS A 170 -15.46 11.21 5.47
CA LYS A 170 -16.05 9.89 5.73
C LYS A 170 -15.01 8.79 5.60
N LEU A 171 -15.33 7.62 6.15
CA LEU A 171 -14.41 6.47 6.16
C LEU A 171 -14.03 6.02 4.74
N GLU A 172 -14.96 6.12 3.77
CA GLU A 172 -14.72 5.78 2.36
C GLU A 172 -13.60 6.63 1.75
N ASP A 173 -13.46 7.87 2.16
CA ASP A 173 -12.37 8.75 1.71
C ASP A 173 -11.00 8.25 2.22
N LEU A 174 -10.95 7.72 3.45
CA LEU A 174 -9.73 7.11 4.00
C LEU A 174 -9.39 5.82 3.26
N ILE A 175 -10.40 4.99 2.95
CA ILE A 175 -10.24 3.77 2.16
C ILE A 175 -9.69 4.09 0.77
N ALA A 176 -10.21 5.12 0.13
CA ALA A 176 -9.77 5.54 -1.19
C ALA A 176 -8.33 6.08 -1.18
N VAL A 177 -7.98 6.98 -0.25
CA VAL A 177 -6.63 7.54 -0.20
C VAL A 177 -5.59 6.48 0.11
N LEU A 178 -5.88 5.54 1.03
CA LEU A 178 -5.00 4.42 1.36
C LEU A 178 -4.79 3.50 0.15
N SER A 179 -5.82 3.30 -0.65
CA SER A 179 -5.75 2.50 -1.88
C SER A 179 -4.98 3.19 -3.00
N LEU A 180 -5.11 4.52 -3.11
CA LEU A 180 -4.49 5.33 -4.18
C LEU A 180 -3.05 5.78 -3.86
N TYR A 181 -2.67 5.89 -2.58
CA TYR A 181 -1.33 6.34 -2.20
C TYR A 181 -0.27 5.26 -2.41
N ARG A 182 0.04 5.00 -3.67
CA ARG A 182 1.07 4.05 -4.13
C ARG A 182 1.66 4.52 -5.46
N PRO A 183 2.90 4.16 -5.81
CA PRO A 183 3.44 4.41 -7.14
C PRO A 183 2.47 3.91 -8.23
N GLY A 184 2.16 4.77 -9.19
CA GLY A 184 1.17 4.52 -10.25
C GLY A 184 -0.18 5.18 -9.94
N PRO A 185 -1.05 4.64 -9.09
CA PRO A 185 -2.40 5.17 -8.89
C PRO A 185 -2.45 6.52 -8.17
N MET A 186 -1.36 6.95 -7.52
CA MET A 186 -1.27 8.26 -6.86
C MET A 186 -1.61 9.44 -7.79
N LYS A 187 -1.38 9.29 -9.10
CA LYS A 187 -1.75 10.27 -10.12
C LYS A 187 -3.26 10.53 -10.20
N SER A 188 -4.08 9.61 -9.72
CA SER A 188 -5.54 9.73 -9.68
C SER A 188 -6.08 10.50 -8.47
N ILE A 189 -5.26 10.75 -7.43
CA ILE A 189 -5.71 11.48 -6.22
C ILE A 189 -6.22 12.90 -6.53
N PRO A 190 -5.54 13.71 -7.36
CA PRO A 190 -6.05 15.03 -7.72
C PRO A 190 -7.40 14.98 -8.44
N ILE A 191 -7.62 14.00 -9.33
CA ILE A 191 -8.88 13.80 -10.05
C ILE A 191 -9.98 13.41 -9.06
N TYR A 192 -9.70 12.43 -8.18
CA TYR A 192 -10.61 12.02 -7.13
C TYR A 192 -11.02 13.21 -6.24
N ALA A 193 -10.05 14.00 -5.77
CA ALA A 193 -10.30 15.18 -4.94
C ALA A 193 -11.09 16.28 -5.66
N ALA A 194 -10.84 16.51 -6.95
CA ALA A 194 -11.59 17.46 -7.77
C ALA A 194 -13.04 17.02 -7.98
N ASN A 195 -13.26 15.75 -8.30
CA ASN A 195 -14.58 15.16 -8.48
C ASN A 195 -15.37 15.11 -7.17
N LYS A 196 -14.72 14.81 -6.03
CA LYS A 196 -15.35 14.88 -4.71
C LYS A 196 -15.92 16.27 -4.40
N ARG A 197 -15.18 17.33 -4.77
CA ARG A 197 -15.66 18.73 -4.57
C ARG A 197 -16.80 19.12 -5.49
N ASN A 198 -16.97 18.45 -6.62
CA ASN A 198 -17.99 18.75 -7.62
C ASN A 198 -18.66 17.48 -8.14
N PRO A 199 -19.37 16.72 -7.30
CA PRO A 199 -19.92 15.40 -7.69
C PRO A 199 -20.94 15.49 -8.83
N ASP A 200 -21.67 16.60 -8.93
CA ASP A 200 -22.67 16.83 -9.99
C ASP A 200 -22.05 17.05 -11.38
N LYS A 201 -20.76 17.34 -11.46
CA LYS A 201 -20.03 17.54 -12.72
C LYS A 201 -19.38 16.28 -13.25
N ILE A 202 -19.48 15.15 -12.54
CA ILE A 202 -18.88 13.89 -12.97
C ILE A 202 -19.63 13.37 -14.20
N VAL A 203 -18.88 13.20 -15.29
CA VAL A 203 -19.40 12.61 -16.52
C VAL A 203 -19.00 11.13 -16.56
N TYR A 204 -19.99 10.26 -16.51
CA TYR A 204 -19.78 8.82 -16.67
C TYR A 204 -19.90 8.46 -18.14
N LYS A 205 -18.96 7.66 -18.67
CA LYS A 205 -18.98 7.20 -20.07
C LYS A 205 -20.20 6.35 -20.40
N HIS A 206 -20.79 5.71 -19.41
CA HIS A 206 -22.04 4.96 -19.50
C HIS A 206 -22.76 4.95 -18.15
N GLU A 207 -24.10 4.91 -18.16
CA GLU A 207 -24.91 4.97 -16.93
C GLU A 207 -24.62 3.81 -15.97
N ILE A 208 -24.33 2.62 -16.50
CA ILE A 208 -23.93 1.45 -15.70
C ILE A 208 -22.74 1.75 -14.77
N LEU A 209 -21.82 2.63 -15.20
CA LEU A 209 -20.65 2.98 -14.40
C LEU A 209 -20.98 3.89 -13.21
N ARG A 210 -22.08 4.63 -13.27
CA ARG A 210 -22.53 5.49 -12.17
C ARG A 210 -22.74 4.68 -10.90
N ASP A 211 -23.48 3.58 -11.00
CA ASP A 211 -23.76 2.70 -9.87
C ASP A 211 -22.49 2.08 -9.25
N ILE A 212 -21.47 1.86 -10.09
CA ILE A 212 -20.23 1.19 -9.66
C ILE A 212 -19.21 2.20 -9.09
N LEU A 213 -19.14 3.38 -9.73
CA LEU A 213 -18.06 4.34 -9.47
C LEU A 213 -18.52 5.58 -8.69
N SER A 214 -19.79 5.71 -8.35
CA SER A 214 -20.30 6.87 -7.58
C SER A 214 -19.62 7.00 -6.21
N GLU A 215 -19.36 5.89 -5.54
CA GLU A 215 -18.66 5.85 -4.25
C GLU A 215 -17.24 6.43 -4.34
N THR A 216 -16.60 6.28 -5.50
CA THR A 216 -15.23 6.73 -5.77
C THR A 216 -15.16 7.92 -6.72
N TYR A 217 -16.25 8.67 -6.81
CA TYR A 217 -16.39 9.89 -7.61
C TYR A 217 -15.92 9.72 -9.06
N GLY A 218 -16.34 8.60 -9.69
CA GLY A 218 -16.05 8.29 -11.08
C GLY A 218 -14.67 7.66 -11.34
N CYS A 219 -13.85 7.44 -10.31
CA CYS A 219 -12.54 6.81 -10.45
C CYS A 219 -12.62 5.30 -10.23
N ILE A 220 -11.92 4.51 -11.05
CA ILE A 220 -11.66 3.10 -10.74
C ILE A 220 -10.55 3.09 -9.67
N VAL A 221 -10.83 2.47 -8.51
CA VAL A 221 -9.90 2.37 -7.37
C VAL A 221 -9.70 0.92 -6.95
N TYR A 222 -10.79 0.14 -6.94
CA TYR A 222 -10.83 -1.18 -6.34
C TYR A 222 -10.88 -2.30 -7.37
N GLN A 223 -10.31 -3.45 -7.01
CA GLN A 223 -10.40 -4.69 -7.79
C GLN A 223 -11.86 -5.13 -7.99
N GLU A 224 -12.65 -4.94 -6.97
CA GLU A 224 -14.08 -5.23 -6.95
C GLU A 224 -14.84 -4.41 -7.99
N GLN A 225 -14.46 -3.16 -8.22
CA GLN A 225 -15.06 -2.32 -9.27
C GLN A 225 -14.74 -2.84 -10.67
N VAL A 226 -13.50 -3.28 -10.91
CA VAL A 226 -13.12 -3.92 -12.19
C VAL A 226 -13.98 -5.16 -12.45
N MET A 227 -14.20 -5.98 -11.43
CA MET A 227 -15.04 -7.18 -11.53
C MET A 227 -16.52 -6.81 -11.80
N GLU A 228 -17.05 -5.79 -11.10
CA GLU A 228 -18.43 -5.34 -11.30
C GLU A 228 -18.64 -4.73 -12.70
N ILE A 229 -17.67 -3.99 -13.24
CA ILE A 229 -17.71 -3.50 -14.62
C ILE A 229 -17.80 -4.68 -15.59
N CYS A 230 -16.96 -5.69 -15.46
CA CYS A 230 -17.01 -6.89 -16.28
C CYS A 230 -18.38 -7.60 -16.20
N ARG A 231 -18.96 -7.66 -15.00
CA ARG A 231 -20.24 -8.32 -14.77
C ARG A 231 -21.42 -7.53 -15.35
N LYS A 232 -21.54 -6.26 -14.98
CA LYS A 232 -22.69 -5.44 -15.35
C LYS A 232 -22.70 -5.05 -16.84
N MET A 233 -21.50 -4.80 -17.41
CA MET A 233 -21.40 -4.42 -18.81
C MET A 233 -21.39 -5.64 -19.76
N ALA A 234 -20.53 -6.63 -19.48
CA ALA A 234 -20.33 -7.75 -20.39
C ALA A 234 -21.07 -9.04 -19.99
N GLY A 235 -21.81 -9.04 -18.87
CA GLY A 235 -22.58 -10.19 -18.42
C GLY A 235 -21.74 -11.33 -17.85
N TYR A 236 -20.54 -11.05 -17.36
CA TYR A 236 -19.66 -12.08 -16.81
C TYR A 236 -20.14 -12.62 -15.46
N SER A 237 -19.84 -13.90 -15.21
CA SER A 237 -19.94 -14.44 -13.85
C SER A 237 -18.84 -13.87 -12.95
N TYR A 238 -19.00 -13.92 -11.62
CA TYR A 238 -17.97 -13.50 -10.68
C TYR A 238 -16.64 -14.22 -10.89
N GLY A 239 -16.68 -15.55 -11.10
CA GLY A 239 -15.47 -16.34 -11.33
C GLY A 239 -14.72 -15.90 -12.59
N ARG A 240 -15.46 -15.65 -13.70
CA ARG A 240 -14.83 -15.14 -14.92
C ARG A 240 -14.26 -13.74 -14.76
N ALA A 241 -14.98 -12.84 -14.10
CA ALA A 241 -14.52 -11.49 -13.84
C ALA A 241 -13.23 -11.48 -13.01
N ASP A 242 -13.09 -12.40 -12.03
CA ASP A 242 -11.85 -12.53 -11.25
C ASP A 242 -10.67 -13.06 -12.09
N ILE A 243 -10.91 -14.03 -12.97
CA ILE A 243 -9.89 -14.52 -13.91
C ILE A 243 -9.36 -13.38 -14.79
N VAL A 244 -10.29 -12.58 -15.37
CA VAL A 244 -9.94 -11.43 -16.20
C VAL A 244 -9.17 -10.38 -15.42
N ARG A 245 -9.62 -10.01 -14.22
CA ARG A 245 -8.92 -9.09 -13.32
C ARG A 245 -7.48 -9.56 -13.05
N ARG A 246 -7.28 -10.86 -12.75
CA ARG A 246 -5.96 -11.44 -12.51
C ARG A 246 -5.09 -11.42 -13.77
N ALA A 247 -5.66 -11.67 -14.94
CA ALA A 247 -4.94 -11.62 -16.21
C ALA A 247 -4.46 -10.19 -16.53
N MET A 248 -5.34 -9.19 -16.32
CA MET A 248 -4.99 -7.78 -16.46
C MET A 248 -3.86 -7.38 -15.50
N ALA A 249 -3.95 -7.76 -14.21
CA ALA A 249 -2.93 -7.44 -13.21
C ALA A 249 -1.57 -8.06 -13.53
N LYS A 250 -1.54 -9.27 -14.15
CA LYS A 250 -0.31 -9.96 -14.56
C LYS A 250 0.14 -9.60 -15.97
N LYS A 251 -0.55 -8.68 -16.66
CA LYS A 251 -0.26 -8.24 -18.05
C LYS A 251 -0.10 -9.40 -19.04
N LYS A 252 -0.94 -10.45 -18.93
CA LYS A 252 -0.93 -11.60 -19.84
C LYS A 252 -1.55 -11.20 -21.18
N HIS A 253 -0.71 -10.81 -22.13
CA HIS A 253 -1.11 -10.15 -23.38
C HIS A 253 -2.10 -10.99 -24.20
N ASP A 254 -1.83 -12.28 -24.39
CA ASP A 254 -2.68 -13.17 -25.22
C ASP A 254 -4.08 -13.33 -24.61
N VAL A 255 -4.15 -13.51 -23.29
CA VAL A 255 -5.43 -13.62 -22.58
C VAL A 255 -6.21 -12.30 -22.66
N MET A 256 -5.50 -11.17 -22.60
CA MET A 256 -6.12 -9.84 -22.63
C MET A 256 -6.72 -9.51 -24.01
N LEU A 257 -6.09 -9.93 -25.10
CA LEU A 257 -6.64 -9.74 -26.45
C LEU A 257 -7.96 -10.50 -26.60
N GLN A 258 -7.99 -11.78 -26.23
CA GLN A 258 -9.19 -12.61 -26.30
C GLN A 258 -10.30 -12.09 -25.37
N GLU A 259 -9.94 -11.64 -24.15
CA GLU A 259 -10.93 -11.12 -23.22
C GLU A 259 -11.45 -9.73 -23.61
N ARG A 260 -10.69 -8.94 -24.37
CA ARG A 260 -11.19 -7.70 -24.98
C ARG A 260 -12.35 -8.01 -25.93
N GLU A 261 -12.17 -8.94 -26.87
CA GLU A 261 -13.22 -9.32 -27.83
C GLU A 261 -14.48 -9.82 -27.10
N ASN A 262 -14.29 -10.67 -26.09
CA ASN A 262 -15.39 -11.20 -25.29
C ASN A 262 -16.12 -10.11 -24.50
N PHE A 263 -15.36 -9.18 -23.87
CA PHE A 263 -15.94 -8.06 -23.12
C PHE A 263 -16.73 -7.12 -24.03
N VAL A 264 -16.15 -6.72 -25.16
CA VAL A 264 -16.82 -5.84 -26.14
C VAL A 264 -18.07 -6.50 -26.69
N SER A 265 -17.98 -7.75 -27.14
CA SER A 265 -19.13 -8.52 -27.64
C SER A 265 -20.24 -8.66 -26.58
N GLY A 266 -19.89 -8.95 -25.33
CA GLY A 266 -20.84 -9.02 -24.23
C GLY A 266 -21.49 -7.67 -23.93
N SER A 267 -20.70 -6.59 -23.94
CA SER A 267 -21.17 -5.23 -23.71
C SER A 267 -22.15 -4.75 -24.81
N ILE A 268 -21.89 -5.05 -26.07
CA ILE A 268 -22.78 -4.73 -27.17
C ILE A 268 -24.14 -5.44 -27.00
N LYS A 269 -24.14 -6.71 -26.56
CA LYS A 269 -25.39 -7.45 -26.27
C LYS A 269 -26.22 -6.79 -25.16
N ASN A 270 -25.53 -6.09 -24.24
CA ASN A 270 -26.17 -5.35 -23.14
C ASN A 270 -26.41 -3.86 -23.47
N GLY A 271 -26.37 -3.49 -24.75
CA GLY A 271 -26.76 -2.15 -25.25
C GLY A 271 -25.65 -1.09 -25.14
N VAL A 272 -24.41 -1.47 -24.86
CA VAL A 272 -23.26 -0.54 -24.84
C VAL A 272 -22.65 -0.46 -26.23
N SER A 273 -22.33 0.74 -26.71
CA SER A 273 -21.67 0.89 -28.02
C SER A 273 -20.26 0.31 -28.00
N GLU A 274 -19.83 -0.23 -29.15
CA GLU A 274 -18.49 -0.82 -29.31
C GLU A 274 -17.38 0.15 -28.90
N LYS A 275 -17.49 1.41 -29.28
CA LYS A 275 -16.54 2.46 -28.95
C LYS A 275 -16.41 2.63 -27.44
N ILE A 276 -17.51 2.78 -26.72
CA ILE A 276 -17.52 2.94 -25.26
C ILE A 276 -16.99 1.69 -24.57
N ALA A 277 -17.36 0.49 -25.05
CA ALA A 277 -16.87 -0.77 -24.48
C ALA A 277 -15.33 -0.89 -24.59
N ASN A 278 -14.74 -0.54 -25.73
CA ASN A 278 -13.31 -0.52 -25.93
C ASN A 278 -12.61 0.51 -25.01
N GLU A 279 -13.12 1.74 -24.93
CA GLU A 279 -12.56 2.77 -24.07
C GLU A 279 -12.56 2.37 -22.58
N ILE A 280 -13.63 1.72 -22.11
CA ILE A 280 -13.72 1.25 -20.73
C ILE A 280 -12.79 0.06 -20.49
N PHE A 281 -12.65 -0.83 -21.47
CA PHE A 281 -11.69 -1.93 -21.36
C PHE A 281 -10.25 -1.41 -21.24
N ASP A 282 -9.88 -0.41 -22.05
CA ASP A 282 -8.56 0.23 -21.96
C ASP A 282 -8.31 0.88 -20.60
N GLU A 283 -9.31 1.56 -20.05
CA GLU A 283 -9.21 2.11 -18.68
C GLU A 283 -9.02 1.01 -17.63
N MET A 284 -9.79 -0.07 -17.72
CA MET A 284 -9.64 -1.20 -16.80
C MET A 284 -8.25 -1.82 -16.91
N VAL A 285 -7.72 -2.03 -18.11
CA VAL A 285 -6.38 -2.57 -18.34
C VAL A 285 -5.30 -1.68 -17.75
N SER A 286 -5.39 -0.37 -17.99
CA SER A 286 -4.43 0.60 -17.46
C SER A 286 -4.43 0.63 -15.93
N PHE A 287 -5.58 0.40 -15.31
CA PHE A 287 -5.76 0.51 -13.87
C PHE A 287 -5.67 -0.83 -13.13
N ALA A 288 -5.97 -1.95 -13.77
CA ALA A 288 -6.07 -3.27 -13.12
C ALA A 288 -4.75 -3.74 -12.47
N SER A 289 -3.60 -3.33 -13.00
CA SER A 289 -2.29 -3.60 -12.39
C SER A 289 -2.09 -2.85 -11.06
N TYR A 290 -2.90 -1.82 -10.82
CA TYR A 290 -2.83 -0.96 -9.65
C TYR A 290 -4.07 -1.02 -8.76
N ALA A 291 -5.16 -1.68 -9.20
CA ALA A 291 -6.39 -1.81 -8.43
C ALA A 291 -6.14 -2.48 -7.07
N PHE A 292 -6.72 -1.91 -6.02
CA PHE A 292 -6.51 -2.38 -4.66
C PHE A 292 -7.67 -3.25 -4.16
N ASN A 293 -7.39 -4.19 -3.28
CA ASN A 293 -8.45 -4.95 -2.61
C ASN A 293 -9.18 -4.04 -1.62
N LYS A 294 -10.47 -3.81 -1.83
CA LYS A 294 -11.29 -2.91 -1.00
C LYS A 294 -11.41 -3.40 0.44
N SER A 295 -11.56 -4.70 0.63
CA SER A 295 -11.70 -5.29 1.98
C SER A 295 -10.46 -5.06 2.84
N HIS A 296 -9.26 -5.21 2.25
CA HIS A 296 -8.02 -4.90 2.94
C HIS A 296 -7.92 -3.40 3.28
N ALA A 297 -8.19 -2.53 2.31
CA ALA A 297 -8.17 -1.08 2.54
C ALA A 297 -9.17 -0.65 3.62
N ALA A 298 -10.38 -1.23 3.63
CA ALA A 298 -11.41 -0.94 4.62
C ALA A 298 -10.97 -1.34 6.03
N ALA A 299 -10.41 -2.54 6.20
CA ALA A 299 -9.93 -3.00 7.50
C ALA A 299 -8.81 -2.10 8.04
N TYR A 300 -7.86 -1.72 7.21
CA TYR A 300 -6.75 -0.85 7.60
C TYR A 300 -7.19 0.59 7.86
N SER A 301 -8.13 1.11 7.07
CA SER A 301 -8.69 2.45 7.29
C SER A 301 -9.53 2.53 8.57
N TYR A 302 -10.22 1.45 8.93
CA TYR A 302 -10.94 1.37 10.18
C TYR A 302 -9.97 1.44 11.38
N LEU A 303 -8.86 0.69 11.34
CA LEU A 303 -7.82 0.78 12.37
C LEU A 303 -7.15 2.16 12.40
N ALA A 304 -6.90 2.74 11.23
CA ALA A 304 -6.35 4.10 11.13
C ALA A 304 -7.29 5.12 11.76
N TYR A 305 -8.59 5.01 11.49
CA TYR A 305 -9.60 5.86 12.10
C TYR A 305 -9.66 5.69 13.63
N GLN A 306 -9.58 4.45 14.13
CA GLN A 306 -9.53 4.19 15.58
C GLN A 306 -8.31 4.87 16.21
N THR A 307 -7.13 4.79 15.59
CA THR A 307 -5.94 5.47 16.10
C THR A 307 -6.07 7.00 16.04
N ALA A 308 -6.71 7.53 15.01
CA ALA A 308 -7.01 8.94 14.90
C ALA A 308 -8.02 9.41 15.96
N TYR A 309 -9.04 8.62 16.24
CA TYR A 309 -10.01 8.88 17.30
C TYR A 309 -9.35 8.92 18.69
N LEU A 310 -8.49 7.94 18.97
CA LEU A 310 -7.72 7.91 20.23
C LEU A 310 -6.79 9.12 20.34
N LYS A 311 -6.10 9.49 19.26
CA LYS A 311 -5.29 10.72 19.25
C LYS A 311 -6.13 11.97 19.51
N CYS A 312 -7.30 12.08 18.90
CA CYS A 312 -8.16 13.24 18.99
C CYS A 312 -8.75 13.45 20.40
N TYR A 313 -9.20 12.39 21.05
CA TYR A 313 -9.96 12.46 22.30
C TYR A 313 -9.22 11.99 23.55
N TYR A 314 -8.20 11.14 23.38
CA TYR A 314 -7.43 10.50 24.45
C TYR A 314 -5.94 10.62 24.20
N PHE A 315 -5.51 11.82 23.86
CA PHE A 315 -4.14 12.10 23.39
C PHE A 315 -3.06 11.58 24.33
N LYS A 316 -3.20 11.79 25.65
CA LYS A 316 -2.20 11.39 26.65
C LYS A 316 -2.06 9.87 26.75
N GLU A 317 -3.19 9.17 26.86
CA GLU A 317 -3.26 7.71 26.94
C GLU A 317 -2.76 7.07 25.64
N TYR A 318 -3.12 7.68 24.50
CA TYR A 318 -2.68 7.21 23.19
C TYR A 318 -1.18 7.39 22.99
N MET A 319 -0.64 8.58 23.23
CA MET A 319 0.79 8.84 23.07
C MET A 319 1.64 8.05 24.05
N SER A 320 1.19 7.84 25.29
CA SER A 320 1.85 6.98 26.26
C SER A 320 1.97 5.54 25.75
N SER A 321 0.86 4.96 25.24
CA SER A 321 0.85 3.60 24.68
C SER A 321 1.71 3.50 23.43
N LEU A 322 1.65 4.51 22.56
CA LEU A 322 2.41 4.57 21.32
C LEU A 322 3.93 4.64 21.60
N MET A 323 4.37 5.56 22.46
CA MET A 323 5.77 5.68 22.87
C MET A 323 6.29 4.40 23.51
N SER A 324 5.52 3.77 24.39
CA SER A 324 5.88 2.49 25.01
C SER A 324 6.14 1.39 23.97
N SER A 325 5.40 1.41 22.85
CA SER A 325 5.56 0.44 21.76
C SER A 325 6.81 0.64 20.90
N VAL A 326 7.48 1.80 20.99
CA VAL A 326 8.65 2.17 20.18
C VAL A 326 9.91 2.47 21.00
N MET A 327 9.96 2.04 22.25
CA MET A 327 11.10 2.31 23.18
C MET A 327 12.46 1.94 22.58
N SER A 328 12.53 0.91 21.76
CA SER A 328 13.76 0.48 21.07
C SER A 328 14.12 1.30 19.83
N THR A 329 13.23 2.21 19.37
CA THR A 329 13.39 2.98 18.12
C THR A 329 13.53 4.46 18.45
N THR A 330 14.77 4.89 18.78
CA THR A 330 15.06 6.24 19.28
C THR A 330 14.50 7.36 18.39
N SER A 331 14.62 7.26 17.06
CA SER A 331 14.14 8.29 16.14
C SER A 331 12.61 8.49 16.24
N LYS A 332 11.84 7.41 16.30
CA LYS A 332 10.39 7.49 16.47
C LYS A 332 9.97 7.99 17.85
N LEU A 333 10.70 7.57 18.87
CA LEU A 333 10.46 8.04 20.22
C LEU A 333 10.66 9.56 20.33
N LEU A 334 11.72 10.11 19.73
CA LEU A 334 11.99 11.55 19.71
C LEU A 334 10.91 12.34 18.95
N GLU A 335 10.41 11.79 17.83
CA GLU A 335 9.29 12.38 17.07
C GLU A 335 8.04 12.49 17.96
N TYR A 336 7.67 11.43 18.66
CA TYR A 336 6.50 11.42 19.55
C TYR A 336 6.67 12.29 20.80
N ILE A 337 7.88 12.40 21.33
CA ILE A 337 8.21 13.36 22.41
C ILE A 337 7.98 14.79 21.90
N SER A 338 8.43 15.11 20.69
CA SER A 338 8.20 16.43 20.08
C SER A 338 6.72 16.73 19.92
N GLU A 339 5.94 15.75 19.42
CA GLU A 339 4.49 15.85 19.29
C GLU A 339 3.80 16.13 20.63
N CYS A 340 4.18 15.42 21.69
CA CYS A 340 3.66 15.65 23.04
C CYS A 340 3.94 17.05 23.53
N ARG A 341 5.15 17.57 23.33
CA ARG A 341 5.53 18.92 23.73
C ARG A 341 4.73 19.99 22.98
N GLN A 342 4.54 19.83 21.68
CA GLN A 342 3.74 20.75 20.85
C GLN A 342 2.28 20.79 21.29
N ASN A 343 1.77 19.68 21.80
CA ASN A 343 0.41 19.58 22.33
C ASN A 343 0.33 19.88 23.84
N GLY A 344 1.35 20.50 24.43
CA GLY A 344 1.35 20.96 25.82
C GLY A 344 1.39 19.83 26.87
N VAL A 345 1.78 18.61 26.46
CA VAL A 345 1.91 17.47 27.39
C VAL A 345 3.30 17.47 28.00
N CYS A 346 3.38 17.57 29.32
CA CYS A 346 4.62 17.42 30.06
C CYS A 346 5.04 15.93 30.12
N LEU A 347 6.31 15.68 29.82
CA LEU A 347 6.91 14.37 29.95
C LEU A 347 7.95 14.39 31.07
N LEU A 348 7.81 13.49 32.04
CA LEU A 348 8.78 13.33 33.10
C LEU A 348 9.94 12.46 32.60
N TYR A 349 11.16 12.99 32.70
CA TYR A 349 12.39 12.30 32.25
C TYR A 349 13.04 11.44 33.34
N THR A 350 12.54 11.57 34.58
CA THR A 350 13.03 10.82 35.75
C THR A 350 11.85 10.17 36.44
N SER A 351 12.10 9.05 37.11
CA SER A 351 11.11 8.50 38.06
C SER A 351 10.79 9.55 39.10
N PRO A 352 9.51 9.76 39.46
CA PRO A 352 9.17 10.69 40.52
C PRO A 352 9.96 10.32 41.77
N SER A 353 10.67 11.31 42.33
CA SER A 353 11.30 11.15 43.63
C SER A 353 10.23 10.79 44.66
N PRO A 354 10.52 9.96 45.68
CA PRO A 354 9.57 9.75 46.78
C PRO A 354 9.09 11.05 47.45
N ARG A 355 9.79 12.18 47.21
CA ARG A 355 9.38 13.52 47.67
C ARG A 355 8.34 14.19 46.78
N ASP A 356 8.13 13.70 45.56
CA ASP A 356 7.16 14.27 44.61
C ASP A 356 5.81 13.54 44.69
N CYS A 357 5.69 12.55 45.58
CA CYS A 357 4.46 11.76 45.80
C CYS A 357 3.70 12.22 47.08
N SER A 358 4.02 13.38 47.64
CA SER A 358 3.34 13.94 48.84
C SER A 358 2.29 14.98 48.44
#